data_3e9f94783d7f29f1d9b592acd27029df
#
_entry.id   3e9f94783d7f29f1d9b592acd27029df
#
_cell.length_a   1.000
_cell.length_b   1.000
_cell.length_c   1.000
_cell.angle_alpha   90.00
_cell.angle_beta   90.00
_cell.angle_gamma   90.00
#
_symmetry.space_group_name_H-M   'P 1'
#
loop_
_entity.id
_entity.type
_entity.pdbx_description
1 polymer ?
#
loop_
_entity_poly.entity_id
_entity_poly.type
_entity_poly.pdbx_seq_one_letter_code
_entity_poly.pdbx_strand_id
1 'polypeptide(L)'
;MWFDSHCHLHICEQDVTLDDLFARARTNGVDQMVAIGIEVASSERALEIAREHPEVYSSAGVHPNDATSWSEQSEERIDKLLAHDEVVAVGETGLDFYRDYTPHDVQRAAFRDHIELAKRHRKPLVIHTRDSTSAAIEELEAVEPPSKLIFHCWSGTTGELRRALDLGAHISFAGNVSFKSAENLRDAARLVPADRLLIETDSPFLAPVPHRGKPNEPGFVAAVGRAIAEARSEDEADVALTTTANARQIFGLAR
;
A
#
# COMPACT_ATOMS: atom_id res chain seq x y z
N MET A 1 7.71 16.26 7.18
CA MET A 1 6.92 15.20 7.83
C MET A 1 6.59 14.17 6.78
N TRP A 2 6.49 12.89 7.17
CA TRP A 2 6.28 11.76 6.30
C TRP A 2 4.91 11.13 6.49
N PHE A 3 4.40 10.49 5.44
CA PHE A 3 3.20 9.68 5.46
C PHE A 3 3.58 8.24 5.07
N ASP A 4 3.23 7.25 5.89
CA ASP A 4 3.38 5.83 5.55
C ASP A 4 2.11 5.33 4.85
N SER A 5 2.16 5.14 3.54
CA SER A 5 0.95 4.80 2.77
C SER A 5 0.51 3.34 2.90
N HIS A 6 1.31 2.47 3.56
CA HIS A 6 0.99 1.06 3.70
C HIS A 6 1.78 0.39 4.83
N CYS A 7 1.09 0.01 5.91
CA CYS A 7 1.68 -0.74 7.02
C CYS A 7 0.67 -1.71 7.64
N HIS A 8 1.13 -2.87 8.12
CA HIS A 8 0.28 -3.88 8.76
C HIS A 8 0.35 -3.76 10.28
N LEU A 9 -0.31 -2.76 10.85
CA LEU A 9 -0.28 -2.49 12.29
C LEU A 9 -0.79 -3.67 13.13
N HIS A 10 -1.79 -4.41 12.64
CA HIS A 10 -2.33 -5.62 13.28
C HIS A 10 -1.32 -6.77 13.40
N ILE A 11 -0.26 -6.75 12.57
CA ILE A 11 0.86 -7.69 12.69
C ILE A 11 1.92 -7.09 13.63
N CYS A 12 2.24 -5.81 13.48
CA CYS A 12 3.25 -5.14 14.31
C CYS A 12 2.88 -5.17 15.81
N GLU A 13 1.59 -5.02 16.14
CA GLU A 13 1.11 -5.01 17.53
C GLU A 13 1.28 -6.34 18.27
N GLN A 14 1.57 -7.44 17.57
CA GLN A 14 1.85 -8.74 18.19
C GLN A 14 3.18 -8.73 18.96
N ASP A 15 4.13 -7.90 18.57
CA ASP A 15 5.47 -7.84 19.16
C ASP A 15 5.72 -6.56 19.97
N VAL A 16 5.01 -5.46 19.62
CA VAL A 16 5.25 -4.11 20.19
C VAL A 16 3.93 -3.38 20.36
N THR A 17 3.76 -2.63 21.44
CA THR A 17 2.53 -1.83 21.64
C THR A 17 2.37 -0.75 20.57
N LEU A 18 1.14 -0.44 20.19
CA LEU A 18 0.85 0.63 19.22
C LEU A 18 1.36 1.99 19.70
N ASP A 19 1.24 2.28 21.01
CA ASP A 19 1.75 3.53 21.60
C ASP A 19 3.26 3.69 21.39
N ASP A 20 4.03 2.62 21.57
CA ASP A 20 5.47 2.63 21.33
C ASP A 20 5.80 2.79 19.85
N LEU A 21 5.05 2.12 18.94
CA LEU A 21 5.20 2.26 17.50
C LEU A 21 4.95 3.71 17.08
N PHE A 22 3.85 4.31 17.53
CA PHE A 22 3.50 5.69 17.18
C PHE A 22 4.45 6.72 17.81
N ALA A 23 4.94 6.49 19.03
CA ALA A 23 5.96 7.35 19.64
C ALA A 23 7.26 7.37 18.81
N ARG A 24 7.70 6.18 18.34
CA ARG A 24 8.87 6.08 17.46
C ARG A 24 8.60 6.68 16.07
N ALA A 25 7.41 6.47 15.50
CA ALA A 25 7.01 7.06 14.24
C ALA A 25 7.08 8.60 14.31
N ARG A 26 6.47 9.21 15.31
CA ARG A 26 6.54 10.67 15.55
C ARG A 26 7.98 11.19 15.73
N THR A 27 8.83 10.43 16.45
CA THR A 27 10.25 10.78 16.62
C THR A 27 11.00 10.82 15.28
N ASN A 28 10.59 9.98 14.32
CA ASN A 28 11.14 9.95 12.97
C ASN A 28 10.41 10.88 11.96
N GLY A 29 9.52 11.74 12.45
CA GLY A 29 8.78 12.71 11.63
C GLY A 29 7.67 12.09 10.80
N VAL A 30 7.13 10.94 11.20
CA VAL A 30 5.97 10.28 10.61
C VAL A 30 4.75 10.59 11.46
N ASP A 31 3.75 11.21 10.89
CA ASP A 31 2.57 11.72 11.59
C ASP A 31 1.25 11.17 11.05
N GLN A 32 1.27 10.47 9.94
CA GLN A 32 0.09 9.81 9.38
C GLN A 32 0.46 8.49 8.72
N MET A 33 -0.47 7.53 8.76
CA MET A 33 -0.27 6.21 8.15
C MET A 33 -1.60 5.53 7.78
N VAL A 34 -1.52 4.54 6.89
CA VAL A 34 -2.65 3.68 6.53
C VAL A 34 -2.39 2.27 7.04
N ALA A 35 -3.21 1.83 7.99
CA ALA A 35 -3.25 0.45 8.47
C ALA A 35 -3.98 -0.43 7.45
N ILE A 36 -3.32 -1.45 6.95
CA ILE A 36 -3.81 -2.27 5.84
C ILE A 36 -4.49 -3.54 6.33
N GLY A 37 -5.73 -3.75 5.88
CA GLY A 37 -6.43 -5.02 6.02
C GLY A 37 -6.07 -5.99 4.89
N ILE A 38 -5.87 -7.26 5.22
CA ILE A 38 -5.52 -8.34 4.27
C ILE A 38 -6.53 -9.49 4.29
N GLU A 39 -7.46 -9.46 5.22
CA GLU A 39 -8.62 -10.34 5.37
C GLU A 39 -9.70 -9.60 6.18
N VAL A 40 -10.88 -10.18 6.33
CA VAL A 40 -11.98 -9.52 7.04
C VAL A 40 -11.60 -9.15 8.47
N ALA A 41 -10.98 -10.06 9.23
CA ALA A 41 -10.62 -9.83 10.63
C ALA A 41 -9.57 -8.72 10.79
N SER A 42 -8.53 -8.72 9.96
CA SER A 42 -7.52 -7.67 9.97
C SER A 42 -8.05 -6.31 9.45
N SER A 43 -9.02 -6.32 8.54
CA SER A 43 -9.72 -5.11 8.10
C SER A 43 -10.55 -4.49 9.22
N GLU A 44 -11.25 -5.32 10.00
CA GLU A 44 -11.98 -4.88 11.20
C GLU A 44 -11.00 -4.31 12.24
N ARG A 45 -9.87 -5.00 12.49
CA ARG A 45 -8.86 -4.52 13.43
C ARG A 45 -8.23 -3.20 12.98
N ALA A 46 -7.93 -3.05 11.68
CA ALA A 46 -7.40 -1.81 11.12
C ALA A 46 -8.37 -0.63 11.33
N LEU A 47 -9.67 -0.84 11.16
CA LEU A 47 -10.70 0.17 11.46
C LEU A 47 -10.77 0.51 12.95
N GLU A 48 -10.66 -0.47 13.85
CA GLU A 48 -10.60 -0.22 15.30
C GLU A 48 -9.41 0.68 15.65
N ILE A 49 -8.22 0.34 15.15
CA ILE A 49 -7.01 1.14 15.37
C ILE A 49 -7.20 2.58 14.83
N ALA A 50 -7.76 2.73 13.63
CA ALA A 50 -8.00 4.05 13.04
C ALA A 50 -9.00 4.91 13.84
N ARG A 51 -9.96 4.30 14.53
CA ARG A 51 -10.90 5.00 15.42
C ARG A 51 -10.27 5.46 16.73
N GLU A 52 -9.30 4.70 17.22
CA GLU A 52 -8.60 4.99 18.48
C GLU A 52 -7.47 6.01 18.29
N HIS A 53 -6.90 6.10 17.08
CA HIS A 53 -5.71 6.87 16.76
C HIS A 53 -5.93 7.78 15.55
N PRO A 54 -6.09 9.09 15.74
CA PRO A 54 -6.46 10.03 14.67
C PRO A 54 -5.38 10.21 13.58
N GLU A 55 -4.14 9.77 13.83
CA GLU A 55 -3.07 9.72 12.85
C GLU A 55 -3.15 8.50 11.92
N VAL A 56 -4.04 7.54 12.20
CA VAL A 56 -4.18 6.30 11.45
C VAL A 56 -5.46 6.31 10.64
N TYR A 57 -5.34 5.96 9.38
CA TYR A 57 -6.43 5.57 8.49
C TYR A 57 -6.37 4.08 8.24
N SER A 58 -7.40 3.50 7.63
CA SER A 58 -7.41 2.07 7.36
C SER A 58 -7.82 1.72 5.94
N SER A 59 -7.55 0.50 5.52
CA SER A 59 -8.10 -0.11 4.32
C SER A 59 -8.88 -1.38 4.67
N ALA A 60 -9.71 -1.84 3.74
CA ALA A 60 -10.43 -3.10 3.88
C ALA A 60 -10.39 -3.90 2.57
N GLY A 61 -9.99 -5.16 2.65
CA GLY A 61 -9.90 -6.06 1.51
C GLY A 61 -9.39 -7.45 1.88
N VAL A 62 -9.20 -8.28 0.85
CA VAL A 62 -8.66 -9.63 0.99
C VAL A 62 -7.48 -9.80 0.06
N HIS A 63 -6.34 -10.14 0.65
CA HIS A 63 -5.08 -10.38 -0.03
C HIS A 63 -5.17 -11.61 -0.95
N PRO A 64 -4.50 -11.64 -2.11
CA PRO A 64 -4.55 -12.75 -3.05
C PRO A 64 -4.20 -14.11 -2.43
N ASN A 65 -3.31 -14.17 -1.45
CA ASN A 65 -2.96 -15.41 -0.76
C ASN A 65 -4.11 -15.99 0.08
N ASP A 66 -5.06 -15.16 0.47
CA ASP A 66 -6.21 -15.50 1.30
C ASP A 66 -7.53 -15.50 0.50
N ALA A 67 -7.46 -15.35 -0.83
CA ALA A 67 -8.64 -15.22 -1.69
C ALA A 67 -9.55 -16.47 -1.70
N THR A 68 -9.11 -17.62 -1.20
CA THR A 68 -10.00 -18.77 -0.93
C THR A 68 -11.04 -18.48 0.16
N SER A 69 -10.82 -17.48 1.02
CA SER A 69 -11.79 -17.01 2.02
C SER A 69 -12.81 -16.03 1.44
N TRP A 70 -12.61 -15.55 0.21
CA TRP A 70 -13.52 -14.63 -0.46
C TRP A 70 -14.83 -15.32 -0.80
N SER A 71 -15.93 -14.76 -0.37
CA SER A 71 -17.29 -15.27 -0.51
C SER A 71 -18.29 -14.12 -0.42
N GLU A 72 -19.54 -14.34 -0.77
CA GLU A 72 -20.61 -13.36 -0.61
C GLU A 72 -20.67 -12.79 0.83
N GLN A 73 -20.46 -13.63 1.85
CA GLN A 73 -20.46 -13.19 3.24
C GLN A 73 -19.25 -12.29 3.58
N SER A 74 -18.05 -12.61 3.08
CA SER A 74 -16.88 -11.75 3.30
C SER A 74 -16.96 -10.46 2.49
N GLU A 75 -17.51 -10.50 1.28
CA GLU A 75 -17.78 -9.29 0.48
C GLU A 75 -18.75 -8.35 1.22
N GLU A 76 -19.87 -8.86 1.76
CA GLU A 76 -20.82 -8.06 2.52
C GLU A 76 -20.17 -7.39 3.75
N ARG A 77 -19.26 -8.09 4.45
CA ARG A 77 -18.51 -7.53 5.59
C ARG A 77 -17.55 -6.43 5.14
N ILE A 78 -16.77 -6.67 4.10
CA ILE A 78 -15.85 -5.66 3.54
C ILE A 78 -16.64 -4.45 3.03
N ASP A 79 -17.74 -4.65 2.31
CA ASP A 79 -18.62 -3.56 1.83
C ASP A 79 -19.12 -2.67 2.98
N LYS A 80 -19.50 -3.27 4.11
CA LYS A 80 -19.90 -2.52 5.33
C LYS A 80 -18.72 -1.72 5.92
N LEU A 81 -17.52 -2.30 5.97
CA LEU A 81 -16.33 -1.60 6.47
C LEU A 81 -15.99 -0.40 5.58
N LEU A 82 -16.10 -0.55 4.26
CA LEU A 82 -15.85 0.51 3.29
C LEU A 82 -16.80 1.70 3.40
N ALA A 83 -17.93 1.57 4.09
CA ALA A 83 -18.85 2.68 4.34
C ALA A 83 -18.38 3.65 5.44
N HIS A 84 -17.35 3.30 6.23
CA HIS A 84 -16.78 4.16 7.26
C HIS A 84 -15.78 5.17 6.68
N ASP A 85 -15.75 6.37 7.24
CA ASP A 85 -14.86 7.45 6.77
C ASP A 85 -13.38 7.15 7.06
N GLU A 86 -13.09 6.42 8.14
CA GLU A 86 -11.74 6.02 8.54
C GLU A 86 -11.14 4.96 7.59
N VAL A 87 -12.00 4.23 6.85
CA VAL A 87 -11.56 3.27 5.82
C VAL A 87 -11.40 4.00 4.50
N VAL A 88 -10.18 4.35 4.16
CA VAL A 88 -9.86 5.26 3.04
C VAL A 88 -9.52 4.55 1.74
N ALA A 89 -9.39 3.23 1.74
CA ALA A 89 -9.04 2.44 0.55
C ALA A 89 -9.68 1.05 0.55
N VAL A 90 -9.85 0.49 -0.64
CA VAL A 90 -10.16 -0.93 -0.88
C VAL A 90 -8.85 -1.69 -1.06
N GLY A 91 -8.67 -2.76 -0.32
CA GLY A 91 -7.47 -3.58 -0.37
C GLY A 91 -6.85 -3.76 1.03
N GLU A 92 -5.81 -4.52 1.11
CA GLU A 92 -4.93 -4.99 0.03
C GLU A 92 -5.60 -6.13 -0.75
N THR A 93 -5.49 -6.08 -2.06
CA THR A 93 -6.01 -7.08 -2.99
C THR A 93 -5.11 -7.15 -4.23
N GLY A 94 -5.34 -8.09 -5.13
CA GLY A 94 -4.54 -8.19 -6.35
C GLY A 94 -4.14 -9.62 -6.66
N LEU A 95 -2.89 -9.81 -7.12
CA LEU A 95 -2.40 -11.12 -7.57
C LEU A 95 -1.00 -11.41 -7.00
N ASP A 96 -0.77 -12.64 -6.54
CA ASP A 96 0.53 -13.17 -6.12
C ASP A 96 0.78 -14.53 -6.79
N PHE A 97 1.64 -14.55 -7.81
CA PHE A 97 1.97 -15.79 -8.52
C PHE A 97 3.29 -16.42 -8.04
N TYR A 98 3.94 -15.76 -7.07
CA TYR A 98 5.10 -16.32 -6.40
C TYR A 98 4.71 -17.33 -5.31
N ARG A 99 3.60 -17.06 -4.59
CA ARG A 99 3.07 -17.93 -3.54
C ARG A 99 1.96 -18.80 -4.13
N ASP A 100 2.06 -20.10 -3.94
CA ASP A 100 1.07 -21.09 -4.44
C ASP A 100 0.05 -21.46 -3.35
N TYR A 101 -0.49 -20.44 -2.65
CA TYR A 101 -1.46 -20.65 -1.57
C TYR A 101 -2.90 -20.68 -2.09
N THR A 102 -3.18 -19.89 -3.11
CA THR A 102 -4.51 -19.76 -3.71
C THR A 102 -4.40 -19.88 -5.23
N PRO A 103 -5.27 -20.68 -5.90
CA PRO A 103 -5.30 -20.78 -7.35
C PRO A 103 -5.44 -19.40 -8.03
N HIS A 104 -4.74 -19.22 -9.15
CA HIS A 104 -4.69 -17.92 -9.83
C HIS A 104 -6.05 -17.44 -10.34
N ASP A 105 -6.93 -18.34 -10.74
CA ASP A 105 -8.30 -18.01 -11.17
C ASP A 105 -9.16 -17.51 -9.99
N VAL A 106 -8.97 -18.06 -8.80
CA VAL A 106 -9.62 -17.62 -7.57
C VAL A 106 -9.12 -16.22 -7.17
N GLN A 107 -7.79 -15.98 -7.25
CA GLN A 107 -7.21 -14.66 -7.02
C GLN A 107 -7.80 -13.62 -7.98
N ARG A 108 -7.87 -13.94 -9.30
CA ARG A 108 -8.44 -13.05 -10.32
C ARG A 108 -9.91 -12.74 -10.07
N ALA A 109 -10.70 -13.73 -9.66
CA ALA A 109 -12.12 -13.52 -9.34
C ALA A 109 -12.27 -12.55 -8.17
N ALA A 110 -11.59 -12.80 -7.05
CA ALA A 110 -11.61 -11.91 -5.89
C ALA A 110 -11.10 -10.50 -6.24
N PHE A 111 -10.05 -10.38 -7.06
CA PHE A 111 -9.52 -9.08 -7.48
C PHE A 111 -10.55 -8.28 -8.28
N ARG A 112 -11.29 -8.91 -9.21
CA ARG A 112 -12.36 -8.25 -9.97
C ARG A 112 -13.47 -7.74 -9.06
N ASP A 113 -13.88 -8.50 -8.06
CA ASP A 113 -14.89 -8.07 -7.11
C ASP A 113 -14.41 -6.85 -6.30
N HIS A 114 -13.13 -6.81 -5.90
CA HIS A 114 -12.54 -5.63 -5.23
C HIS A 114 -12.44 -4.41 -6.15
N ILE A 115 -12.21 -4.60 -7.46
CA ILE A 115 -12.30 -3.52 -8.45
C ILE A 115 -13.70 -2.90 -8.42
N GLU A 116 -14.76 -3.71 -8.41
CA GLU A 116 -16.13 -3.22 -8.36
C GLU A 116 -16.46 -2.55 -7.01
N LEU A 117 -15.95 -3.06 -5.88
CA LEU A 117 -16.06 -2.39 -4.58
C LEU A 117 -15.39 -1.02 -4.58
N ALA A 118 -14.19 -0.89 -5.16
CA ALA A 118 -13.48 0.38 -5.26
C ALA A 118 -14.27 1.42 -6.09
N LYS A 119 -14.90 1.00 -7.18
CA LYS A 119 -15.77 1.84 -8.00
C LYS A 119 -17.02 2.26 -7.24
N ARG A 120 -17.68 1.32 -6.56
CA ARG A 120 -18.91 1.54 -5.78
C ARG A 120 -18.69 2.57 -4.66
N HIS A 121 -17.61 2.42 -3.90
CA HIS A 121 -17.26 3.31 -2.79
C HIS A 121 -16.45 4.54 -3.20
N ARG A 122 -16.02 4.66 -4.47
CA ARG A 122 -15.14 5.74 -4.98
C ARG A 122 -13.86 5.91 -4.17
N LYS A 123 -13.34 4.80 -3.64
CA LYS A 123 -12.11 4.74 -2.85
C LYS A 123 -10.97 4.20 -3.72
N PRO A 124 -9.70 4.56 -3.43
CA PRO A 124 -8.56 4.00 -4.13
C PRO A 124 -8.46 2.49 -3.93
N LEU A 125 -8.00 1.79 -4.96
CA LEU A 125 -7.69 0.38 -4.94
C LEU A 125 -6.20 0.18 -4.66
N VAL A 126 -5.86 -0.46 -3.54
CA VAL A 126 -4.48 -0.82 -3.16
C VAL A 126 -4.17 -2.21 -3.69
N ILE A 127 -3.23 -2.28 -4.64
CA ILE A 127 -2.99 -3.44 -5.48
C ILE A 127 -1.65 -4.09 -5.12
N HIS A 128 -1.73 -5.32 -4.65
CA HIS A 128 -0.61 -6.23 -4.48
C HIS A 128 -0.23 -6.90 -5.79
N THR A 129 1.06 -6.93 -6.11
CA THR A 129 1.57 -7.74 -7.22
C THR A 129 2.90 -8.40 -6.86
N ARG A 130 2.98 -9.72 -7.08
CA ARG A 130 4.23 -10.47 -6.95
C ARG A 130 4.31 -11.52 -8.04
N ASP A 131 5.28 -11.36 -8.97
CA ASP A 131 5.41 -12.14 -10.20
C ASP A 131 4.13 -12.12 -11.08
N SER A 132 3.29 -11.07 -10.92
CA SER A 132 1.94 -10.98 -11.50
C SER A 132 1.56 -9.58 -12.00
N THR A 133 2.50 -8.63 -12.01
CA THR A 133 2.21 -7.22 -12.34
C THR A 133 1.52 -7.07 -13.70
N SER A 134 2.02 -7.76 -14.75
CA SER A 134 1.39 -7.74 -16.08
C SER A 134 -0.05 -8.27 -16.03
N ALA A 135 -0.27 -9.37 -15.30
CA ALA A 135 -1.59 -9.97 -15.18
C ALA A 135 -2.58 -9.05 -14.43
N ALA A 136 -2.14 -8.36 -13.38
CA ALA A 136 -2.98 -7.39 -12.67
C ALA A 136 -3.34 -6.20 -13.55
N ILE A 137 -2.40 -5.69 -14.35
CA ILE A 137 -2.64 -4.62 -15.33
C ILE A 137 -3.65 -5.10 -16.39
N GLU A 138 -3.52 -6.33 -16.90
CA GLU A 138 -4.45 -6.91 -17.87
C GLU A 138 -5.88 -7.00 -17.31
N GLU A 139 -6.06 -7.37 -16.04
CA GLU A 139 -7.38 -7.36 -15.39
C GLU A 139 -7.96 -5.94 -15.31
N LEU A 140 -7.13 -4.93 -15.03
CA LEU A 140 -7.57 -3.53 -14.99
C LEU A 140 -7.90 -2.99 -16.39
N GLU A 141 -7.12 -3.34 -17.42
CA GLU A 141 -7.34 -2.94 -18.82
C GLU A 141 -8.59 -3.60 -19.42
N ALA A 142 -8.97 -4.79 -18.94
CA ALA A 142 -10.13 -5.54 -19.40
C ALA A 142 -11.47 -4.94 -18.93
N VAL A 143 -11.43 -4.05 -17.95
CA VAL A 143 -12.60 -3.36 -17.38
C VAL A 143 -12.37 -1.86 -17.38
N GLU A 144 -13.40 -1.07 -17.08
CA GLU A 144 -13.18 0.33 -16.73
C GLU A 144 -12.61 0.39 -15.30
N PRO A 145 -11.31 0.73 -15.10
CA PRO A 145 -10.70 0.67 -13.78
C PRO A 145 -11.24 1.78 -12.85
N PRO A 146 -11.11 1.62 -11.53
CA PRO A 146 -11.36 2.72 -10.60
C PRO A 146 -10.46 3.92 -10.94
N SER A 147 -10.97 5.12 -10.70
CA SER A 147 -10.23 6.37 -11.00
C SER A 147 -8.98 6.58 -10.14
N LYS A 148 -8.81 5.79 -9.09
CA LYS A 148 -7.71 5.88 -8.13
C LYS A 148 -7.10 4.50 -7.92
N LEU A 149 -5.87 4.31 -8.40
CA LEU A 149 -5.12 3.06 -8.32
C LEU A 149 -3.80 3.30 -7.59
N ILE A 150 -3.43 2.37 -6.71
CA ILE A 150 -2.15 2.36 -6.02
C ILE A 150 -1.52 0.98 -6.21
N PHE A 151 -0.43 0.88 -6.95
CA PHE A 151 0.43 -0.29 -6.91
C PHE A 151 1.36 -0.14 -5.72
N HIS A 152 1.10 -0.88 -4.66
CA HIS A 152 1.96 -0.88 -3.49
C HIS A 152 3.20 -1.74 -3.72
N CYS A 153 4.26 -1.47 -2.97
CA CYS A 153 5.53 -2.23 -2.95
C CYS A 153 6.02 -2.58 -4.37
N TRP A 154 6.11 -1.59 -5.24
CA TRP A 154 6.39 -1.79 -6.66
C TRP A 154 7.57 -2.73 -6.92
N SER A 155 7.35 -3.73 -7.78
CA SER A 155 8.35 -4.71 -8.18
C SER A 155 8.36 -5.02 -9.68
N GLY A 156 7.53 -4.33 -10.46
CA GLY A 156 7.37 -4.53 -11.90
C GLY A 156 8.53 -4.01 -12.75
N THR A 157 8.52 -4.37 -14.01
CA THR A 157 9.45 -3.90 -15.04
C THR A 157 9.14 -2.45 -15.47
N THR A 158 10.07 -1.81 -16.19
CA THR A 158 9.85 -0.48 -16.79
C THR A 158 8.67 -0.46 -17.78
N GLY A 159 8.45 -1.55 -18.50
CA GLY A 159 7.32 -1.68 -19.43
C GLY A 159 5.97 -1.70 -18.69
N GLU A 160 5.89 -2.47 -17.62
CA GLU A 160 4.72 -2.52 -16.74
C GLU A 160 4.48 -1.20 -16.00
N LEU A 161 5.57 -0.52 -15.59
CA LEU A 161 5.47 0.80 -14.98
C LEU A 161 4.75 1.80 -15.88
N ARG A 162 5.11 1.84 -17.17
CA ARG A 162 4.46 2.73 -18.14
C ARG A 162 2.98 2.42 -18.27
N ARG A 163 2.61 1.13 -18.41
CA ARG A 163 1.20 0.71 -18.48
C ARG A 163 0.43 1.10 -17.21
N ALA A 164 1.01 0.90 -16.03
CA ALA A 164 0.37 1.29 -14.77
C ALA A 164 0.17 2.82 -14.70
N LEU A 165 1.17 3.60 -15.10
CA LEU A 165 1.06 5.07 -15.17
C LEU A 165 0.04 5.54 -16.21
N ASP A 166 -0.08 4.86 -17.36
CA ASP A 166 -1.09 5.15 -18.39
C ASP A 166 -2.52 4.90 -17.88
N LEU A 167 -2.70 3.97 -16.93
CA LEU A 167 -3.95 3.77 -16.18
C LEU A 167 -4.18 4.83 -15.07
N GLY A 168 -3.27 5.78 -14.91
CA GLY A 168 -3.36 6.83 -13.88
C GLY A 168 -2.95 6.38 -12.48
N ALA A 169 -2.27 5.24 -12.34
CA ALA A 169 -1.89 4.70 -11.05
C ALA A 169 -0.83 5.53 -10.33
N HIS A 170 -0.91 5.53 -8.99
CA HIS A 170 0.19 5.91 -8.11
C HIS A 170 1.05 4.67 -7.85
N ILE A 171 2.35 4.90 -7.71
CA ILE A 171 3.35 3.85 -7.50
C ILE A 171 4.01 4.07 -6.15
N SER A 172 3.91 3.10 -5.27
CA SER A 172 4.49 3.15 -3.93
C SER A 172 5.74 2.28 -3.84
N PHE A 173 6.75 2.80 -3.16
CA PHE A 173 8.02 2.10 -2.94
C PHE A 173 8.21 1.82 -1.45
N ALA A 174 8.57 0.57 -1.14
CA ALA A 174 8.85 0.09 0.21
C ALA A 174 10.35 0.07 0.52
N GLY A 175 10.70 -0.42 1.69
CA GLY A 175 12.09 -0.45 2.19
C GLY A 175 13.10 -1.14 1.30
N ASN A 176 12.65 -2.06 0.42
CA ASN A 176 13.50 -2.76 -0.54
C ASN A 176 14.18 -1.84 -1.56
N VAL A 177 13.65 -0.64 -1.86
CA VAL A 177 14.28 0.34 -2.76
C VAL A 177 15.68 0.76 -2.27
N SER A 178 15.89 0.73 -0.94
CA SER A 178 17.16 1.06 -0.29
C SER A 178 18.22 -0.06 -0.40
N PHE A 179 17.84 -1.26 -0.89
CA PHE A 179 18.76 -2.40 -0.92
C PHE A 179 19.80 -2.24 -2.04
N LYS A 180 21.05 -2.63 -1.76
CA LYS A 180 22.16 -2.50 -2.73
C LYS A 180 21.83 -3.14 -4.09
N SER A 181 21.13 -4.27 -4.09
CA SER A 181 20.77 -5.02 -5.31
C SER A 181 19.54 -4.46 -6.05
N ALA A 182 18.86 -3.45 -5.52
CA ALA A 182 17.56 -2.96 -6.02
C ALA A 182 17.71 -1.77 -7.00
N GLU A 183 18.72 -1.79 -7.91
CA GLU A 183 18.90 -0.71 -8.89
C GLU A 183 17.68 -0.57 -9.81
N ASN A 184 17.06 -1.68 -10.20
CA ASN A 184 15.83 -1.66 -10.99
C ASN A 184 14.68 -0.90 -10.31
N LEU A 185 14.56 -0.96 -8.99
CA LEU A 185 13.54 -0.20 -8.25
C LEU A 185 13.89 1.30 -8.20
N ARG A 186 15.15 1.63 -8.05
CA ARG A 186 15.62 3.03 -8.12
C ARG A 186 15.43 3.61 -9.52
N ASP A 187 15.67 2.82 -10.58
CA ASP A 187 15.38 3.22 -11.96
C ASP A 187 13.87 3.48 -12.15
N ALA A 188 13.02 2.60 -11.64
CA ALA A 188 11.58 2.81 -11.63
C ALA A 188 11.21 4.11 -10.87
N ALA A 189 11.78 4.33 -9.69
CA ALA A 189 11.53 5.53 -8.89
C ALA A 189 11.93 6.82 -9.61
N ARG A 190 12.99 6.82 -10.41
CA ARG A 190 13.40 7.97 -11.26
C ARG A 190 12.38 8.27 -12.36
N LEU A 191 11.68 7.26 -12.86
CA LEU A 191 10.72 7.38 -13.96
C LEU A 191 9.31 7.77 -13.52
N VAL A 192 8.96 7.52 -12.26
CA VAL A 192 7.62 7.87 -11.74
C VAL A 192 7.48 9.39 -11.67
N PRO A 193 6.41 9.97 -12.25
CA PRO A 193 6.10 11.39 -12.09
C PRO A 193 5.95 11.77 -10.61
N ALA A 194 6.39 12.98 -10.24
CA ALA A 194 6.38 13.41 -8.85
C ALA A 194 4.97 13.36 -8.21
N ASP A 195 3.93 13.66 -8.99
CA ASP A 195 2.53 13.63 -8.57
C ASP A 195 1.89 12.22 -8.53
N ARG A 196 2.69 11.17 -8.82
CA ARG A 196 2.27 9.76 -8.79
C ARG A 196 3.11 8.91 -7.83
N LEU A 197 4.06 9.54 -7.13
CA LEU A 197 4.99 8.87 -6.24
C LEU A 197 4.42 8.74 -4.83
N LEU A 198 4.45 7.53 -4.28
CA LEU A 198 4.17 7.22 -2.89
C LEU A 198 5.34 6.47 -2.25
N ILE A 199 5.40 6.48 -0.93
CA ILE A 199 6.33 5.69 -0.12
C ILE A 199 5.59 5.00 1.01
N GLU A 200 6.11 3.86 1.42
CA GLU A 200 5.53 3.03 2.46
C GLU A 200 6.59 2.24 3.21
N THR A 201 6.22 1.65 4.33
CA THR A 201 7.10 0.68 5.01
C THR A 201 6.83 -0.75 4.59
N ASP A 202 5.58 -1.13 4.35
CA ASP A 202 5.11 -2.50 4.30
C ASP A 202 5.46 -3.26 5.61
N SER A 203 5.48 -2.53 6.74
CA SER A 203 5.87 -3.09 8.03
C SER A 203 4.88 -4.16 8.53
N PRO A 204 5.38 -5.25 9.14
CA PRO A 204 6.74 -5.47 9.68
C PRO A 204 7.76 -6.02 8.67
N PHE A 205 7.43 -6.05 7.37
CA PHE A 205 8.27 -6.60 6.32
C PHE A 205 9.26 -5.56 5.76
N LEU A 206 10.23 -5.99 4.97
CA LEU A 206 11.08 -5.16 4.10
C LEU A 206 11.81 -3.99 4.79
N ALA A 207 12.28 -4.16 6.04
CA ALA A 207 13.00 -3.11 6.75
C ALA A 207 14.10 -2.46 5.88
N PRO A 208 14.08 -1.13 5.70
CA PRO A 208 15.05 -0.41 4.87
C PRO A 208 16.45 -0.39 5.47
N VAL A 209 17.47 -0.07 4.68
CA VAL A 209 18.80 0.30 5.19
C VAL A 209 18.67 1.62 5.98
N PRO A 210 19.26 1.74 7.20
CA PRO A 210 20.19 0.81 7.85
C PRO A 210 19.55 -0.25 8.76
N HIS A 211 18.24 -0.40 8.74
CA HIS A 211 17.48 -1.24 9.70
C HIS A 211 17.34 -2.71 9.27
N ARG A 212 17.93 -3.12 8.15
CA ARG A 212 17.85 -4.51 7.65
C ARG A 212 18.17 -5.55 8.74
N GLY A 213 17.38 -6.65 8.74
CA GLY A 213 17.53 -7.73 9.71
C GLY A 213 16.83 -7.48 11.04
N LYS A 214 16.15 -6.35 11.18
CA LYS A 214 15.24 -6.05 12.29
C LYS A 214 13.78 -6.07 11.79
N PRO A 215 12.79 -6.25 12.67
CA PRO A 215 11.40 -5.96 12.34
C PRO A 215 11.27 -4.52 11.80
N ASN A 216 10.49 -4.35 10.74
CA ASN A 216 10.18 -3.04 10.21
C ASN A 216 9.08 -2.37 11.05
N GLU A 217 9.01 -1.05 11.02
CA GLU A 217 7.98 -0.27 11.71
C GLU A 217 7.64 1.01 10.93
N PRO A 218 6.45 1.61 11.12
CA PRO A 218 6.03 2.80 10.37
C PRO A 218 7.03 3.96 10.43
N GLY A 219 7.74 4.11 11.56
CA GLY A 219 8.80 5.11 11.72
C GLY A 219 9.95 5.02 10.71
N PHE A 220 10.12 3.88 10.06
CA PHE A 220 11.20 3.67 9.09
C PHE A 220 10.84 4.15 7.66
N VAL A 221 9.62 4.63 7.41
CA VAL A 221 9.27 5.22 6.11
C VAL A 221 10.16 6.42 5.76
N ALA A 222 10.64 7.15 6.77
CA ALA A 222 11.61 8.22 6.57
C ALA A 222 12.92 7.73 5.91
N ALA A 223 13.36 6.49 6.19
CA ALA A 223 14.51 5.90 5.53
C ALA A 223 14.20 5.49 4.07
N VAL A 224 12.97 5.08 3.80
CA VAL A 224 12.50 4.84 2.42
C VAL A 224 12.51 6.16 1.64
N GLY A 225 11.95 7.22 2.20
CA GLY A 225 11.93 8.56 1.59
C GLY A 225 13.34 9.08 1.27
N ARG A 226 14.32 8.89 2.19
CA ARG A 226 15.72 9.23 1.93
C ARG A 226 16.31 8.45 0.76
N ALA A 227 16.04 7.15 0.67
CA ALA A 227 16.52 6.33 -0.44
C ALA A 227 15.91 6.77 -1.79
N ILE A 228 14.65 7.20 -1.79
CA ILE A 228 13.99 7.78 -2.97
C ILE A 228 14.62 9.13 -3.34
N ALA A 229 14.86 10.02 -2.37
CA ALA A 229 15.49 11.32 -2.59
C ALA A 229 16.89 11.16 -3.22
N GLU A 230 17.70 10.25 -2.67
CA GLU A 230 19.02 9.90 -3.22
C GLU A 230 18.90 9.37 -4.66
N ALA A 231 18.00 8.42 -4.90
CA ALA A 231 17.79 7.84 -6.23
C ALA A 231 17.40 8.88 -7.27
N ARG A 232 16.54 9.84 -6.91
CA ARG A 232 16.02 10.89 -7.79
C ARG A 232 16.91 12.14 -7.84
N SER A 233 17.93 12.22 -6.98
CA SER A 233 18.76 13.42 -6.82
C SER A 233 17.91 14.65 -6.45
N GLU A 234 16.94 14.45 -5.59
CA GLU A 234 16.01 15.47 -5.06
C GLU A 234 16.32 15.74 -3.57
N ASP A 235 15.87 16.89 -3.05
CA ASP A 235 15.97 17.19 -1.62
C ASP A 235 15.01 16.29 -0.81
N GLU A 236 15.46 15.80 0.34
CA GLU A 236 14.66 14.94 1.23
C GLU A 236 13.36 15.62 1.68
N ALA A 237 13.41 16.95 1.94
CA ALA A 237 12.24 17.69 2.37
C ALA A 237 11.21 17.84 1.23
N ASP A 238 11.67 17.98 -0.01
CA ASP A 238 10.79 18.06 -1.18
C ASP A 238 10.11 16.71 -1.45
N VAL A 239 10.85 15.60 -1.33
CA VAL A 239 10.27 14.25 -1.44
C VAL A 239 9.25 14.00 -0.34
N ALA A 240 9.56 14.39 0.91
CA ALA A 240 8.62 14.25 2.03
C ALA A 240 7.33 15.04 1.79
N LEU A 241 7.45 16.28 1.34
CA LEU A 241 6.30 17.14 1.05
C LEU A 241 5.45 16.57 -0.07
N THR A 242 6.09 16.16 -1.17
CA THR A 242 5.41 15.64 -2.37
C THR A 242 4.70 14.32 -2.08
N THR A 243 5.39 13.34 -1.49
CA THR A 243 4.79 12.03 -1.22
C THR A 243 3.66 12.09 -0.18
N THR A 244 3.79 12.95 0.83
CA THR A 244 2.72 13.22 1.81
C THR A 244 1.53 13.89 1.15
N ALA A 245 1.74 14.87 0.28
CA ALA A 245 0.65 15.52 -0.45
C ALA A 245 -0.08 14.54 -1.38
N ASN A 246 0.67 13.70 -2.09
CA ASN A 246 0.12 12.66 -2.96
C ASN A 246 -0.71 11.64 -2.15
N ALA A 247 -0.20 11.17 -1.00
CA ALA A 247 -0.92 10.26 -0.13
C ALA A 247 -2.25 10.88 0.35
N ARG A 248 -2.21 12.10 0.85
CA ARG A 248 -3.44 12.81 1.26
C ARG A 248 -4.43 12.97 0.11
N GLN A 249 -3.94 13.30 -1.07
CA GLN A 249 -4.79 13.49 -2.25
C GLN A 249 -5.44 12.17 -2.70
N ILE A 250 -4.66 11.09 -2.85
CA ILE A 250 -5.19 9.82 -3.36
C ILE A 250 -6.19 9.22 -2.38
N PHE A 251 -5.92 9.26 -1.08
CA PHE A 251 -6.81 8.78 -0.04
C PHE A 251 -7.98 9.73 0.27
N GLY A 252 -8.00 10.95 -0.28
CA GLY A 252 -9.09 11.91 -0.09
C GLY A 252 -9.10 12.55 1.29
N LEU A 253 -7.94 12.68 1.94
CA LEU A 253 -7.81 13.23 3.29
C LEU A 253 -7.82 14.77 3.25
N ALA A 254 -8.46 15.38 4.24
CA ALA A 254 -8.43 16.81 4.41
C ALA A 254 -6.98 17.30 4.63
N ARG A 255 -6.70 18.52 4.14
CA ARG A 255 -5.39 19.16 4.30
C ARG A 255 -5.13 19.55 5.75
#